data_07d89032026194c5993775583b08f031
#
_entry.id   07d89032026194c5993775583b08f031
#
_cell.length_a   1.000
_cell.length_b   1.000
_cell.length_c   1.000
_cell.angle_alpha   90.00
_cell.angle_beta   90.00
_cell.angle_gamma   90.00
#
_symmetry.space_group_name_H-M   'P 1'
#
loop_
_entity.id
_entity.type
_entity.pdbx_description
1 polymer ?
#
loop_
_entity_poly.entity_id
_entity_poly.type
_entity_poly.pdbx_seq_one_letter_code
_entity_poly.pdbx_strand_id
1 'polypeptide(L)'
;EKKDIQHERSDKMIDKKMKLDKNKNIRVKIFPGHQSELINNLYVVTTDEKKTVAHIGDQYNKEDMEWIVNISKDIPQPDALIVNCWTHRMSDLVDGFNPKLVVTGHENEMGHTIDHREAFWLTFQKMEQISKDYLVMGWGEWYQCP
;
A
#
# COMPACT_ATOMS: atom_id res chain seq x y z
N GLU A 1 -24.33 24.63 -6.99
CA GLU A 1 -23.25 24.42 -8.00
C GLU A 1 -22.15 23.63 -7.35
N LYS A 2 -22.05 22.32 -7.67
CA LYS A 2 -20.85 21.53 -7.35
C LYS A 2 -19.77 22.03 -8.27
N LYS A 3 -18.75 22.68 -7.74
CA LYS A 3 -17.51 22.89 -8.48
C LYS A 3 -16.91 21.52 -8.73
N ASP A 4 -16.88 21.09 -9.97
CA ASP A 4 -16.05 19.98 -10.42
C ASP A 4 -14.61 20.35 -10.12
N ILE A 5 -14.07 19.79 -9.06
CA ILE A 5 -12.66 19.88 -8.78
C ILE A 5 -12.00 18.88 -9.74
N GLN A 6 -11.60 19.37 -10.90
CA GLN A 6 -10.69 18.63 -11.77
C GLN A 6 -9.37 18.49 -11.01
N HIS A 7 -9.14 17.33 -10.44
CA HIS A 7 -7.83 16.97 -9.92
C HIS A 7 -6.94 16.68 -11.13
N GLU A 8 -6.12 17.65 -11.51
CA GLU A 8 -5.03 17.35 -12.44
C GLU A 8 -4.13 16.29 -11.81
N ARG A 9 -4.03 15.14 -12.47
CA ARG A 9 -3.13 14.08 -12.07
C ARG A 9 -1.70 14.59 -12.16
N SER A 10 -0.97 14.59 -11.05
CA SER A 10 0.46 14.85 -11.08
C SER A 10 1.18 13.59 -11.55
N ASP A 11 1.86 13.64 -12.68
CA ASP A 11 2.71 12.53 -13.16
C ASP A 11 4.07 12.49 -12.43
N LYS A 12 4.29 13.40 -11.48
CA LYS A 12 5.56 13.52 -10.76
C LYS A 12 5.42 13.02 -9.33
N MET A 13 6.42 12.28 -8.88
CA MET A 13 6.57 11.92 -7.47
C MET A 13 6.57 13.18 -6.61
N ILE A 14 5.80 13.14 -5.53
CA ILE A 14 5.73 14.19 -4.52
C ILE A 14 6.52 13.72 -3.30
N ASP A 15 7.35 14.61 -2.75
CA ASP A 15 8.13 14.35 -1.53
C ASP A 15 7.92 15.53 -0.57
N LYS A 16 7.25 15.27 0.54
CA LYS A 16 6.90 16.30 1.53
C LYS A 16 7.29 15.89 2.93
N LYS A 17 7.87 16.84 3.68
CA LYS A 17 8.00 16.74 5.12
C LYS A 17 6.78 17.38 5.76
N MET A 18 6.11 16.65 6.64
CA MET A 18 4.91 17.09 7.35
C MET A 18 5.17 17.06 8.85
N LYS A 19 4.67 18.07 9.55
CA LYS A 19 4.72 18.12 11.00
C LYS A 19 3.47 17.45 11.57
N LEU A 20 3.63 16.42 12.38
CA LEU A 20 2.52 15.75 13.06
C LEU A 20 2.20 16.39 14.40
N ASP A 21 3.24 16.81 15.16
CA ASP A 21 3.14 17.41 16.48
C ASP A 21 4.35 18.31 16.71
N LYS A 22 4.40 19.01 17.87
CA LYS A 22 5.49 19.95 18.21
C LYS A 22 6.88 19.36 18.00
N ASN A 23 7.05 18.05 18.24
CA ASN A 23 8.34 17.35 18.19
C ASN A 23 8.39 16.16 17.23
N LYS A 24 7.35 15.92 16.41
CA LYS A 24 7.29 14.77 15.51
C LYS A 24 7.03 15.20 14.08
N ASN A 25 7.84 14.71 13.18
CA ASN A 25 7.66 14.88 11.74
C ASN A 25 7.53 13.52 11.05
N ILE A 26 6.91 13.55 9.89
CA ILE A 26 6.96 12.46 8.92
C ILE A 26 7.41 13.01 7.57
N ARG A 27 8.03 12.16 6.80
CA ARG A 27 8.27 12.39 5.37
C ARG A 27 7.34 11.50 4.58
N VAL A 28 6.59 12.07 3.65
CA VAL A 28 5.67 11.34 2.79
C VAL A 28 6.15 11.50 1.36
N LYS A 29 6.45 10.36 0.72
CA LYS A 29 6.64 10.28 -0.73
C LYS A 29 5.39 9.69 -1.34
N ILE A 30 4.90 10.30 -2.42
CA ILE A 30 3.72 9.88 -3.15
C ILE A 30 4.14 9.61 -4.58
N PHE A 31 3.94 8.38 -5.03
CA PHE A 31 4.18 7.98 -6.40
C PHE A 31 2.82 7.87 -7.09
N PRO A 32 2.57 8.68 -8.14
CA PRO A 32 1.31 8.62 -8.88
C PRO A 32 1.09 7.24 -9.47
N GLY A 33 -0.06 6.65 -9.19
CA GLY A 33 -0.40 5.31 -9.67
C GLY A 33 -0.67 5.25 -11.18
N HIS A 34 -0.72 4.05 -11.71
CA HIS A 34 -0.82 3.78 -13.13
C HIS A 34 -2.27 3.85 -13.68
N GLN A 35 -3.28 3.66 -12.83
CA GLN A 35 -4.68 3.62 -13.28
C GLN A 35 -5.11 4.95 -13.91
N SER A 36 -5.62 4.91 -15.14
CA SER A 36 -5.99 6.11 -15.91
C SER A 36 -7.26 6.80 -15.40
N GLU A 37 -8.17 6.06 -14.79
CA GLU A 37 -9.50 6.54 -14.41
C GLU A 37 -9.63 6.89 -12.92
N LEU A 38 -8.71 6.42 -12.08
CA LEU A 38 -8.72 6.63 -10.64
C LEU A 38 -7.37 7.20 -10.18
N ILE A 39 -7.43 8.16 -9.27
CA ILE A 39 -6.24 8.64 -8.58
C ILE A 39 -5.90 7.62 -7.49
N ASN A 40 -5.05 6.68 -7.85
CA ASN A 40 -4.57 5.64 -6.97
C ASN A 40 -3.05 5.75 -6.83
N ASN A 41 -2.58 6.07 -5.64
CA ASN A 41 -1.17 6.37 -5.40
C ASN A 41 -0.53 5.30 -4.53
N LEU A 42 0.78 5.11 -4.74
CA LEU A 42 1.64 4.44 -3.78
C LEU A 42 2.21 5.49 -2.81
N TYR A 43 2.10 5.23 -1.51
CA TYR A 43 2.59 6.10 -0.46
C TYR A 43 3.75 5.45 0.28
N VAL A 44 4.78 6.23 0.58
CA VAL A 44 5.88 5.82 1.46
C VAL A 44 5.98 6.85 2.58
N VAL A 45 5.70 6.42 3.79
CA VAL A 45 5.73 7.26 4.99
C VAL A 45 6.92 6.86 5.83
N THR A 46 7.80 7.83 6.13
CA THR A 46 8.97 7.63 6.99
C THR A 46 8.89 8.55 8.21
N THR A 47 9.03 7.98 9.40
CA THR A 47 9.07 8.72 10.67
C THR A 47 10.45 9.33 10.93
N ASP A 48 10.55 10.23 11.92
CA ASP A 48 11.84 10.76 12.39
C ASP A 48 12.76 9.65 12.93
N GLU A 49 12.21 8.56 13.46
CA GLU A 49 12.94 7.37 13.94
C GLU A 49 13.38 6.43 12.79
N LYS A 50 13.20 6.86 11.55
CA LYS A 50 13.54 6.10 10.34
C LYS A 50 12.69 4.83 10.12
N LYS A 51 11.57 4.68 10.80
CA LYS A 51 10.61 3.62 10.48
C LYS A 51 9.87 4.00 9.20
N THR A 52 9.73 3.05 8.30
CA THR A 52 9.13 3.27 6.97
C THR A 52 7.98 2.32 6.73
N VAL A 53 6.85 2.87 6.33
CA VAL A 53 5.67 2.11 5.88
C VAL A 53 5.40 2.47 4.43
N ALA A 54 5.26 1.46 3.58
CA ALA A 54 4.78 1.63 2.22
C ALA A 54 3.34 1.11 2.08
N HIS A 55 2.50 1.81 1.33
CA HIS A 55 1.11 1.44 1.06
C HIS A 55 0.88 1.54 -0.45
N ILE A 56 0.51 0.44 -1.08
CA ILE A 56 0.38 0.39 -2.53
C ILE A 56 -0.94 0.97 -3.07
N GLY A 57 -1.85 1.38 -2.18
CA GLY A 57 -3.19 1.79 -2.56
C GLY A 57 -4.00 0.60 -3.08
N ASP A 58 -4.90 0.88 -4.00
CA ASP A 58 -5.84 -0.07 -4.59
C ASP A 58 -5.30 -0.79 -5.83
N GLN A 59 -4.02 -0.80 -6.01
CA GLN A 59 -3.38 -1.35 -7.19
C GLN A 59 -3.27 -2.86 -7.08
N TYR A 60 -3.79 -3.59 -8.07
CA TYR A 60 -3.89 -5.04 -8.01
C TYR A 60 -3.66 -5.75 -9.35
N ASN A 61 -3.85 -5.07 -10.49
CA ASN A 61 -3.76 -5.71 -11.81
C ASN A 61 -2.29 -5.91 -12.27
N LYS A 62 -2.10 -6.56 -13.40
CA LYS A 62 -0.77 -6.92 -13.91
C LYS A 62 0.08 -5.70 -14.25
N GLU A 63 -0.50 -4.71 -14.89
CA GLU A 63 0.19 -3.48 -15.31
C GLU A 63 0.62 -2.65 -14.11
N ASP A 64 -0.24 -2.58 -13.09
CA ASP A 64 0.09 -1.95 -11.82
C ASP A 64 1.29 -2.65 -11.16
N MET A 65 1.32 -3.98 -11.17
CA MET A 65 2.41 -4.73 -10.55
C MET A 65 3.75 -4.49 -11.25
N GLU A 66 3.79 -4.44 -12.57
CA GLU A 66 5.01 -4.14 -13.33
C GLU A 66 5.55 -2.74 -12.99
N TRP A 67 4.65 -1.77 -12.87
CA TRP A 67 5.00 -0.41 -12.47
C TRP A 67 5.51 -0.36 -11.02
N ILE A 68 4.82 -0.99 -10.07
CA ILE A 68 5.22 -1.02 -8.65
C ILE A 68 6.57 -1.70 -8.45
N VAL A 69 6.81 -2.84 -9.07
CA VAL A 69 8.10 -3.55 -8.99
C VAL A 69 9.24 -2.69 -9.53
N ASN A 70 9.00 -1.86 -10.54
CA ASN A 70 10.01 -0.92 -11.00
C ASN A 70 10.29 0.18 -9.99
N ILE A 71 9.24 0.77 -9.40
CA ILE A 71 9.37 1.84 -8.40
C ILE A 71 9.96 1.33 -7.09
N SER A 72 9.70 0.08 -6.71
CA SER A 72 10.23 -0.49 -5.46
C SER A 72 11.75 -0.41 -5.35
N LYS A 73 12.46 -0.39 -6.47
CA LYS A 73 13.93 -0.24 -6.52
C LYS A 73 14.43 1.10 -5.97
N ASP A 74 13.59 2.12 -6.02
CA ASP A 74 13.89 3.48 -5.54
C ASP A 74 13.37 3.72 -4.10
N ILE A 75 12.74 2.71 -3.51
CA ILE A 75 12.17 2.78 -2.17
C ILE A 75 13.05 1.96 -1.22
N PRO A 76 13.56 2.56 -0.12
CA PRO A 76 14.27 1.80 0.89
C PRO A 76 13.39 0.67 1.45
N GLN A 77 14.01 -0.43 1.87
CA GLN A 77 13.31 -1.56 2.50
C GLN A 77 12.32 -1.05 3.56
N PRO A 78 11.01 -1.24 3.39
CA PRO A 78 10.03 -0.79 4.38
C PRO A 78 9.99 -1.72 5.60
N ASP A 79 9.73 -1.14 6.78
CA ASP A 79 9.43 -1.93 7.98
C ASP A 79 8.09 -2.65 7.83
N ALA A 80 7.11 -2.01 7.18
CA ALA A 80 5.86 -2.64 6.81
C ALA A 80 5.43 -2.25 5.39
N LEU A 81 4.89 -3.22 4.64
CA LEU A 81 4.27 -3.05 3.33
C LEU A 81 2.78 -3.39 3.43
N ILE A 82 1.92 -2.40 3.20
CA ILE A 82 0.47 -2.60 3.17
C ILE A 82 0.04 -2.86 1.74
N VAL A 83 -0.62 -3.99 1.51
CA VAL A 83 -1.01 -4.50 0.20
C VAL A 83 -2.51 -4.75 0.11
N ASN A 84 -3.06 -4.65 -1.10
CA ASN A 84 -4.43 -5.05 -1.38
C ASN A 84 -4.51 -6.58 -1.47
N CYS A 85 -5.51 -7.21 -0.81
CA CYS A 85 -5.71 -8.66 -0.80
C CYS A 85 -5.95 -9.25 -2.20
N TRP A 86 -6.38 -8.44 -3.17
CA TRP A 86 -6.58 -8.86 -4.56
C TRP A 86 -5.33 -8.75 -5.44
N THR A 87 -4.21 -8.30 -4.87
CA THR A 87 -2.97 -8.14 -5.63
C THR A 87 -2.57 -9.41 -6.36
N HIS A 88 -2.40 -9.29 -7.68
CA HIS A 88 -1.81 -10.35 -8.48
C HIS A 88 -0.30 -10.44 -8.24
N ARG A 89 0.25 -11.66 -8.26
CA ARG A 89 1.69 -11.88 -8.11
C ARG A 89 2.25 -11.24 -6.82
N MET A 90 1.58 -11.51 -5.71
CA MET A 90 1.95 -11.00 -4.38
C MET A 90 3.44 -11.25 -4.07
N SER A 91 3.98 -12.42 -4.44
CA SER A 91 5.39 -12.76 -4.25
C SER A 91 6.33 -11.78 -4.94
N ASP A 92 6.07 -11.42 -6.20
CA ASP A 92 6.92 -10.50 -6.94
C ASP A 92 6.94 -9.10 -6.30
N LEU A 93 5.78 -8.66 -5.82
CA LEU A 93 5.63 -7.41 -5.11
C LEU A 93 6.44 -7.42 -3.80
N VAL A 94 6.27 -8.47 -3.01
CA VAL A 94 6.97 -8.64 -1.74
C VAL A 94 8.48 -8.76 -1.95
N ASP A 95 8.93 -9.50 -2.95
CA ASP A 95 10.34 -9.62 -3.30
C ASP A 95 10.92 -8.28 -3.79
N GLY A 96 10.14 -7.51 -4.55
CA GLY A 96 10.56 -6.19 -5.04
C GLY A 96 10.80 -5.19 -3.90
N PHE A 97 9.89 -5.10 -2.94
CA PHE A 97 10.04 -4.22 -1.77
C PHE A 97 10.93 -4.80 -0.68
N ASN A 98 11.04 -6.13 -0.62
CA ASN A 98 11.74 -6.83 0.45
C ASN A 98 11.37 -6.34 1.87
N PRO A 99 10.07 -6.19 2.23
CA PRO A 99 9.66 -5.63 3.51
C PRO A 99 10.06 -6.54 4.67
N LYS A 100 10.06 -5.99 5.90
CA LYS A 100 10.19 -6.81 7.12
C LYS A 100 8.88 -7.48 7.48
N LEU A 101 7.76 -6.79 7.22
CA LEU A 101 6.40 -7.26 7.50
C LEU A 101 5.48 -6.91 6.33
N VAL A 102 4.62 -7.83 5.95
CA VAL A 102 3.52 -7.57 4.99
C VAL A 102 2.21 -7.50 5.75
N VAL A 103 1.40 -6.47 5.47
CA VAL A 103 0.06 -6.32 6.04
C VAL A 103 -0.93 -6.27 4.89
N THR A 104 -1.97 -7.09 4.94
CA THR A 104 -3.02 -7.07 3.92
C THR A 104 -4.17 -6.15 4.32
N GLY A 105 -4.93 -5.71 3.35
CA GLY A 105 -6.13 -4.91 3.50
C GLY A 105 -7.12 -5.17 2.36
N HIS A 106 -8.30 -4.58 2.43
CA HIS A 106 -9.42 -4.76 1.50
C HIS A 106 -10.22 -6.07 1.66
N GLU A 107 -9.90 -6.91 2.64
CA GLU A 107 -10.71 -8.07 2.93
C GLU A 107 -12.12 -7.67 3.41
N ASN A 108 -13.13 -8.40 2.96
CA ASN A 108 -14.52 -8.21 3.36
C ASN A 108 -15.03 -6.76 3.26
N GLU A 109 -14.55 -5.98 2.32
CA GLU A 109 -14.93 -4.58 2.16
C GLU A 109 -16.45 -4.43 1.96
N MET A 110 -17.11 -3.65 2.84
CA MET A 110 -18.58 -3.50 2.83
C MET A 110 -19.13 -2.74 1.62
N GLY A 111 -18.27 -2.02 0.90
CA GLY A 111 -18.64 -1.36 -0.37
C GLY A 111 -18.94 -2.33 -1.50
N HIS A 112 -18.49 -3.58 -1.39
CA HIS A 112 -18.71 -4.63 -2.37
C HIS A 112 -19.89 -5.53 -2.01
N THR A 113 -20.51 -6.16 -3.02
CA THR A 113 -21.47 -7.25 -2.79
C THR A 113 -20.76 -8.45 -2.17
N ILE A 114 -21.50 -9.31 -1.46
CA ILE A 114 -20.91 -10.46 -0.76
C ILE A 114 -20.07 -11.33 -1.70
N ASP A 115 -20.51 -11.54 -2.93
CA ASP A 115 -19.84 -12.37 -3.92
C ASP A 115 -18.54 -11.76 -4.45
N HIS A 116 -18.30 -10.47 -4.18
CA HIS A 116 -17.13 -9.72 -4.61
C HIS A 116 -16.25 -9.28 -3.42
N ARG A 117 -16.39 -9.94 -2.28
CA ARG A 117 -15.54 -9.70 -1.11
C ARG A 117 -14.48 -10.79 -1.02
N GLU A 118 -13.24 -10.38 -0.86
CA GLU A 118 -12.19 -11.34 -0.54
C GLU A 118 -12.35 -11.81 0.91
N ALA A 119 -12.55 -13.08 1.11
CA ALA A 119 -12.62 -13.66 2.43
C ALA A 119 -11.22 -13.78 3.07
N PHE A 120 -11.11 -13.55 4.38
CA PHE A 120 -9.82 -13.63 5.10
C PHE A 120 -9.07 -14.94 4.86
N TRP A 121 -9.75 -16.06 4.78
CA TRP A 121 -9.10 -17.36 4.56
C TRP A 121 -8.46 -17.48 3.17
N LEU A 122 -9.01 -16.82 2.13
CA LEU A 122 -8.38 -16.73 0.80
C LEU A 122 -7.10 -15.92 0.85
N THR A 123 -7.14 -14.79 1.57
CA THR A 123 -5.94 -13.99 1.79
C THR A 123 -4.87 -14.78 2.52
N PHE A 124 -5.22 -15.51 3.59
CA PHE A 124 -4.26 -16.38 4.29
C PHE A 124 -3.60 -17.39 3.33
N GLN A 125 -4.36 -18.06 2.49
CA GLN A 125 -3.81 -19.00 1.50
C GLN A 125 -2.82 -18.35 0.54
N LYS A 126 -3.07 -17.10 0.12
CA LYS A 126 -2.13 -16.35 -0.72
C LYS A 126 -0.86 -16.00 0.06
N MET A 127 -1.02 -15.57 1.31
CA MET A 127 0.10 -15.13 2.14
C MET A 127 1.01 -16.28 2.57
N GLU A 128 0.50 -17.50 2.74
CA GLU A 128 1.33 -18.71 3.00
C GLU A 128 2.38 -18.99 1.91
N GLN A 129 2.21 -18.42 0.73
CA GLN A 129 3.15 -18.59 -0.38
C GLN A 129 4.31 -17.59 -0.36
N ILE A 130 4.27 -16.60 0.49
CA ILE A 130 5.35 -15.61 0.63
C ILE A 130 6.35 -16.00 1.71
N SER A 131 7.61 -15.62 1.54
CA SER A 131 8.72 -15.93 2.46
C SER A 131 8.96 -14.84 3.51
N LYS A 132 7.94 -14.10 3.91
CA LYS A 132 8.01 -12.96 4.86
C LYS A 132 6.97 -13.11 5.95
N ASP A 133 7.25 -12.48 7.09
CA ASP A 133 6.23 -12.31 8.13
C ASP A 133 5.06 -11.49 7.59
N TYR A 134 3.85 -11.92 7.91
CA TYR A 134 2.65 -11.24 7.45
C TYR A 134 1.56 -11.17 8.51
N LEU A 135 0.67 -10.19 8.35
CA LEU A 135 -0.54 -10.00 9.12
C LEU A 135 -1.73 -9.87 8.18
N VAL A 136 -2.79 -10.62 8.46
CA VAL A 136 -4.12 -10.43 7.89
C VAL A 136 -4.99 -9.91 9.01
N MET A 137 -5.36 -8.62 8.96
CA MET A 137 -6.02 -7.93 10.08
C MET A 137 -7.50 -7.77 9.83
N GLY A 138 -8.30 -8.02 10.86
CA GLY A 138 -9.73 -7.71 10.88
C GLY A 138 -9.98 -6.23 11.19
N TRP A 139 -11.20 -5.79 10.97
CA TRP A 139 -11.60 -4.42 11.25
C TRP A 139 -11.54 -4.10 12.75
N GLY A 140 -10.90 -2.97 13.06
CA GLY A 140 -10.71 -2.51 14.43
C GLY A 140 -9.51 -3.14 15.15
N GLU A 141 -8.78 -4.05 14.52
CA GLU A 141 -7.53 -4.55 15.04
C GLU A 141 -6.41 -3.53 14.84
N TRP A 142 -5.43 -3.61 15.71
CA TRP A 142 -4.22 -2.81 15.62
C TRP A 142 -2.99 -3.65 15.94
N TYR A 143 -1.88 -3.26 15.37
CA TYR A 143 -0.60 -3.93 15.58
C TYR A 143 0.51 -2.90 15.79
N GLN A 144 1.34 -3.13 16.78
CA GLN A 144 2.53 -2.30 17.00
C GLN A 144 3.73 -2.96 16.33
N CYS A 145 4.24 -2.33 15.27
CA CYS A 145 5.49 -2.75 14.63
C CYS A 145 6.65 -2.67 15.64
N PRO A 146 7.49 -3.71 15.74
CA PRO A 146 8.65 -3.76 16.60
C PRO A 146 9.73 -2.73 16.25
#